data_b860d917288c1f28b2efe8329ddfdf8e
#
_entry.id   b860d917288c1f28b2efe8329ddfdf8e
#
_cell.length_a   1.000
_cell.length_b   1.000
_cell.length_c   1.000
_cell.angle_alpha   90.00
_cell.angle_beta   90.00
_cell.angle_gamma   90.00
#
_symmetry.space_group_name_H-M   'P 1'
#
loop_
_entity.id
_entity.type
_entity.pdbx_description
1 polymer ?
#
loop_
_entity_poly.entity_id
_entity_poly.type
_entity_poly.pdbx_seq_one_letter_code
_entity_poly.pdbx_strand_id
1 'polypeptide(L)'
;MADIHLVRRRRPRQFRRIDRQETDLTDDEVRRRYRFSSDNIDRLVRLLEPSLQRPTRRNKALTVRQQLLLTLRFLASGAFLQIIGDTFGVDIATVSRVVTNVTDCLFALKDTVIKFPLTDADRRRVMAGFFAMRGFPGVIGCVDCTHVRIISPGGEDEPSYVNRKGFHSLNVQATCDHKGPFRVHFI
;
A
#
# COMPACT_ATOMS: atom_id res chain seq x y z
N MET A 1 27.89 -39.42 -29.41
CA MET A 1 27.05 -39.16 -28.21
C MET A 1 26.09 -38.04 -28.60
N ALA A 2 24.80 -38.35 -28.71
CA ALA A 2 23.81 -37.36 -29.11
C ALA A 2 23.29 -36.65 -27.85
N ASP A 3 23.50 -35.33 -27.78
CA ASP A 3 22.92 -34.46 -26.72
C ASP A 3 21.39 -34.44 -26.90
N ILE A 4 20.70 -35.14 -26.00
CA ILE A 4 19.23 -35.06 -25.88
C ILE A 4 18.91 -33.79 -25.17
N HIS A 5 18.70 -32.69 -25.91
CA HIS A 5 18.07 -31.50 -25.35
C HIS A 5 16.63 -31.84 -24.94
N LEU A 6 16.45 -32.13 -23.63
CA LEU A 6 15.14 -32.24 -23.00
C LEU A 6 14.42 -30.89 -23.08
N VAL A 7 13.65 -30.67 -24.14
CA VAL A 7 12.73 -29.52 -24.21
C VAL A 7 11.69 -29.69 -23.11
N ARG A 8 11.89 -28.99 -22.02
CA ARG A 8 10.94 -28.95 -20.88
C ARG A 8 9.61 -28.37 -21.36
N ARG A 9 8.65 -29.25 -21.73
CA ARG A 9 7.31 -28.82 -22.14
C ARG A 9 6.71 -27.93 -21.02
N ARG A 10 6.40 -26.67 -21.35
CA ARG A 10 5.70 -25.76 -20.42
C ARG A 10 4.34 -26.38 -20.08
N ARG A 11 4.05 -26.55 -18.78
CA ARG A 11 2.74 -27.00 -18.33
C ARG A 11 1.66 -26.03 -18.81
N PRO A 12 0.48 -26.52 -19.24
CA PRO A 12 -0.64 -25.67 -19.61
C PRO A 12 -0.98 -24.74 -18.44
N ARG A 13 -1.22 -23.47 -18.74
CA ARG A 13 -1.62 -22.49 -17.71
C ARG A 13 -3.01 -22.84 -17.22
N GLN A 14 -3.14 -23.13 -15.93
CA GLN A 14 -4.41 -23.30 -15.25
C GLN A 14 -4.75 -21.99 -14.50
N PHE A 15 -5.90 -21.40 -14.85
CA PHE A 15 -6.39 -20.19 -14.18
C PHE A 15 -7.41 -20.63 -13.11
N ARG A 16 -7.02 -20.56 -11.85
CA ARG A 16 -7.86 -20.92 -10.67
C ARG A 16 -8.43 -19.68 -10.01
N ARG A 17 -8.95 -18.72 -10.75
CA ARG A 17 -9.54 -17.54 -10.15
C ARG A 17 -10.72 -17.91 -9.27
N ILE A 18 -10.66 -17.46 -8.03
CA ILE A 18 -11.80 -17.44 -7.12
C ILE A 18 -12.54 -16.14 -7.43
N ASP A 19 -13.67 -16.25 -8.12
CA ASP A 19 -14.55 -15.11 -8.40
C ASP A 19 -15.34 -14.83 -7.12
N ARG A 20 -14.70 -14.17 -6.15
CA ARG A 20 -15.38 -13.65 -4.98
C ARG A 20 -16.03 -12.34 -5.39
N GLN A 21 -17.33 -12.36 -5.55
CA GLN A 21 -18.11 -11.15 -5.73
C GLN A 21 -17.97 -10.35 -4.42
N GLU A 22 -17.32 -9.19 -4.48
CA GLU A 22 -17.22 -8.25 -3.35
C GLU A 22 -18.57 -7.68 -2.92
N THR A 23 -19.60 -7.87 -3.74
CA THR A 23 -20.97 -7.46 -3.51
C THR A 23 -21.61 -8.06 -2.26
N ASP A 24 -21.01 -9.13 -1.72
CA ASP A 24 -21.53 -9.83 -0.53
C ASP A 24 -20.91 -9.31 0.78
N LEU A 25 -19.99 -8.34 0.72
CA LEU A 25 -19.31 -7.79 1.91
C LEU A 25 -19.98 -6.49 2.35
N THR A 26 -20.27 -6.38 3.64
CA THR A 26 -20.65 -5.12 4.27
C THR A 26 -19.45 -4.16 4.29
N ASP A 27 -19.71 -2.84 4.37
CA ASP A 27 -18.61 -1.83 4.41
C ASP A 27 -17.67 -2.05 5.63
N ASP A 28 -18.19 -2.53 6.75
CA ASP A 28 -17.39 -2.89 7.92
C ASP A 28 -16.44 -4.06 7.63
N GLU A 29 -16.89 -5.06 6.90
CA GLU A 29 -16.05 -6.19 6.50
C GLU A 29 -14.98 -5.76 5.49
N VAL A 30 -15.32 -4.88 4.56
CA VAL A 30 -14.38 -4.25 3.63
C VAL A 30 -13.31 -3.48 4.40
N ARG A 31 -13.69 -2.63 5.36
CA ARG A 31 -12.76 -1.87 6.22
C ARG A 31 -11.83 -2.78 7.04
N ARG A 32 -12.35 -3.84 7.61
CA ARG A 32 -11.53 -4.81 8.37
C ARG A 32 -10.49 -5.49 7.49
N ARG A 33 -10.83 -5.80 6.23
CA ARG A 33 -9.95 -6.53 5.29
C ARG A 33 -8.96 -5.66 4.57
N TYR A 34 -9.37 -4.43 4.18
CA TYR A 34 -8.61 -3.55 3.29
C TYR A 34 -8.20 -2.23 3.94
N ARG A 35 -8.68 -1.92 5.15
CA ARG A 35 -8.47 -0.65 5.88
C ARG A 35 -9.07 0.58 5.19
N PHE A 36 -9.87 0.39 4.16
CA PHE A 36 -10.58 1.44 3.42
C PHE A 36 -12.08 1.09 3.33
N SER A 37 -12.94 2.12 3.25
CA SER A 37 -14.34 1.94 2.89
C SER A 37 -14.48 1.63 1.40
N SER A 38 -15.60 1.04 1.01
CA SER A 38 -15.91 0.74 -0.39
C SER A 38 -15.83 2.00 -1.27
N ASP A 39 -16.39 3.13 -0.82
CA ASP A 39 -16.35 4.40 -1.54
C ASP A 39 -14.92 4.91 -1.76
N ASN A 40 -14.06 4.77 -0.75
CA ASN A 40 -12.65 5.17 -0.86
C ASN A 40 -11.86 4.25 -1.80
N ILE A 41 -12.18 2.95 -1.82
CA ILE A 41 -11.62 2.01 -2.78
C ILE A 41 -12.02 2.42 -4.21
N ASP A 42 -13.29 2.74 -4.44
CA ASP A 42 -13.79 3.20 -5.75
C ASP A 42 -13.12 4.50 -6.19
N ARG A 43 -12.90 5.41 -5.26
CA ARG A 43 -12.16 6.65 -5.52
C ARG A 43 -10.72 6.39 -5.92
N LEU A 44 -10.03 5.47 -5.22
CA LEU A 44 -8.66 5.07 -5.57
C LEU A 44 -8.61 4.36 -6.92
N VAL A 45 -9.57 3.49 -7.23
CA VAL A 45 -9.66 2.84 -8.55
C VAL A 45 -9.68 3.87 -9.65
N ARG A 46 -10.58 4.88 -9.55
CA ARG A 46 -10.67 5.97 -10.56
C ARG A 46 -9.37 6.76 -10.70
N LEU A 47 -8.67 7.02 -9.58
CA LEU A 47 -7.40 7.75 -9.60
C LEU A 47 -6.26 6.94 -10.25
N LEU A 48 -6.25 5.64 -10.05
CA LEU A 48 -5.18 4.76 -10.51
C LEU A 48 -5.45 4.14 -11.89
N GLU A 49 -6.68 4.23 -12.39
CA GLU A 49 -7.09 3.61 -13.65
C GLU A 49 -6.21 4.01 -14.83
N PRO A 50 -5.85 5.30 -15.05
CA PRO A 50 -5.00 5.69 -16.16
C PRO A 50 -3.61 5.03 -16.16
N SER A 51 -3.07 4.75 -14.97
CA SER A 51 -1.72 4.18 -14.80
C SER A 51 -1.70 2.65 -14.77
N LEU A 52 -2.77 2.02 -14.30
CA LEU A 52 -2.83 0.57 -14.08
C LEU A 52 -3.64 -0.18 -15.13
N GLN A 53 -4.43 0.53 -15.94
CA GLN A 53 -5.24 -0.12 -16.98
C GLN A 53 -4.34 -0.73 -18.05
N ARG A 54 -4.54 -2.01 -18.32
CA ARG A 54 -3.82 -2.71 -19.37
C ARG A 54 -4.50 -2.52 -20.71
N PRO A 55 -3.75 -2.31 -21.81
CA PRO A 55 -4.33 -2.09 -23.13
C PRO A 55 -5.02 -3.35 -23.68
N THR A 56 -4.74 -4.53 -23.13
CA THR A 56 -5.32 -5.79 -23.57
C THR A 56 -5.88 -6.62 -22.43
N ARG A 57 -7.02 -7.31 -22.68
CA ARG A 57 -7.62 -8.27 -21.74
C ARG A 57 -7.10 -9.70 -21.92
N ARG A 58 -5.98 -9.90 -22.61
CA ARG A 58 -5.40 -11.24 -22.84
C ARG A 58 -5.05 -11.91 -21.51
N ASN A 59 -5.17 -13.24 -21.46
CA ASN A 59 -4.84 -14.07 -20.29
C ASN A 59 -5.60 -13.69 -19.00
N LYS A 60 -6.86 -13.27 -19.11
CA LYS A 60 -7.67 -12.86 -17.96
C LYS A 60 -6.94 -11.85 -17.08
N ALA A 61 -6.42 -10.76 -17.64
CA ALA A 61 -5.74 -9.71 -16.90
C ALA A 61 -6.58 -9.23 -15.72
N LEU A 62 -5.93 -8.96 -14.57
CA LEU A 62 -6.60 -8.40 -13.39
C LEU A 62 -7.13 -7.00 -13.73
N THR A 63 -8.36 -6.70 -13.33
CA THR A 63 -8.90 -5.34 -13.39
C THR A 63 -8.12 -4.42 -12.45
N VAL A 64 -8.20 -3.11 -12.63
CA VAL A 64 -7.56 -2.13 -11.73
C VAL A 64 -8.06 -2.32 -10.30
N ARG A 65 -9.36 -2.54 -10.11
CA ARG A 65 -9.94 -2.83 -8.81
C ARG A 65 -9.33 -4.08 -8.16
N GLN A 66 -9.21 -5.18 -8.90
CA GLN A 66 -8.60 -6.42 -8.40
C GLN A 66 -7.13 -6.23 -8.04
N GLN A 67 -6.38 -5.45 -8.83
CA GLN A 67 -4.98 -5.12 -8.53
C GLN A 67 -4.88 -4.30 -7.22
N LEU A 68 -5.72 -3.29 -7.07
CA LEU A 68 -5.78 -2.46 -5.86
C LEU A 68 -6.14 -3.29 -4.63
N LEU A 69 -7.21 -4.08 -4.68
CA LEU A 69 -7.65 -4.91 -3.56
C LEU A 69 -6.61 -5.94 -3.13
N LEU A 70 -5.96 -6.59 -4.10
CA LEU A 70 -4.86 -7.51 -3.83
C LEU A 70 -3.74 -6.79 -3.05
N THR A 71 -3.36 -5.60 -3.49
CA THR A 71 -2.30 -4.80 -2.84
C THR A 71 -2.74 -4.32 -1.46
N LEU A 72 -3.95 -3.79 -1.32
CA LEU A 72 -4.48 -3.36 -0.02
C LEU A 72 -4.59 -4.53 0.96
N ARG A 73 -4.97 -5.73 0.49
CA ARG A 73 -5.01 -6.93 1.32
C ARG A 73 -3.62 -7.33 1.82
N PHE A 74 -2.62 -7.27 0.96
CA PHE A 74 -1.22 -7.50 1.33
C PHE A 74 -0.77 -6.48 2.40
N LEU A 75 -0.94 -5.19 2.16
CA LEU A 75 -0.53 -4.13 3.08
C LEU A 75 -1.29 -4.18 4.43
N ALA A 76 -2.58 -4.52 4.40
CA ALA A 76 -3.41 -4.57 5.60
C ALA A 76 -3.13 -5.79 6.50
N SER A 77 -2.63 -6.90 5.93
CA SER A 77 -2.45 -8.16 6.64
C SER A 77 -0.99 -8.51 6.95
N GLY A 78 -0.02 -7.98 6.20
CA GLY A 78 1.38 -8.41 6.26
C GLY A 78 1.57 -9.89 5.90
N ALA A 79 0.59 -10.51 5.20
CA ALA A 79 0.64 -11.91 4.85
C ALA A 79 1.69 -12.19 3.76
N PHE A 80 2.18 -13.42 3.70
CA PHE A 80 3.06 -13.85 2.62
C PHE A 80 2.38 -13.73 1.26
N LEU A 81 3.16 -13.36 0.23
CA LEU A 81 2.67 -13.22 -1.15
C LEU A 81 1.94 -14.49 -1.66
N GLN A 82 2.39 -15.67 -1.22
CA GLN A 82 1.74 -16.93 -1.56
C GLN A 82 0.29 -16.98 -1.05
N ILE A 83 0.05 -16.59 0.21
CA ILE A 83 -1.29 -16.58 0.82
C ILE A 83 -2.21 -15.59 0.08
N ILE A 84 -1.67 -14.44 -0.29
CA ILE A 84 -2.41 -13.47 -1.11
C ILE A 84 -2.73 -14.07 -2.49
N GLY A 85 -1.77 -14.76 -3.10
CA GLY A 85 -1.96 -15.45 -4.37
C GLY A 85 -3.10 -16.48 -4.31
N ASP A 86 -3.10 -17.32 -3.29
CA ASP A 86 -4.14 -18.33 -3.04
C ASP A 86 -5.51 -17.68 -2.80
N THR A 87 -5.55 -16.53 -2.10
CA THR A 87 -6.79 -15.79 -1.84
C THR A 87 -7.42 -15.23 -3.10
N PHE A 88 -6.62 -14.74 -4.05
CA PHE A 88 -7.08 -14.13 -5.30
C PHE A 88 -7.04 -15.10 -6.49
N GLY A 89 -6.55 -16.33 -6.31
CA GLY A 89 -6.41 -17.32 -7.36
C GLY A 89 -5.39 -16.91 -8.44
N VAL A 90 -4.28 -16.30 -8.02
CA VAL A 90 -3.19 -15.86 -8.89
C VAL A 90 -1.84 -16.38 -8.43
N ASP A 91 -0.90 -16.49 -9.36
CA ASP A 91 0.47 -16.89 -9.08
C ASP A 91 1.23 -15.85 -8.27
N ILE A 92 2.16 -16.30 -7.40
CA ILE A 92 2.99 -15.45 -6.53
C ILE A 92 3.76 -14.37 -7.30
N ALA A 93 4.28 -14.69 -8.50
CA ALA A 93 4.98 -13.72 -9.32
C ALA A 93 4.02 -12.64 -9.86
N THR A 94 2.74 -12.97 -10.04
CA THR A 94 1.71 -11.99 -10.37
C THR A 94 1.41 -11.10 -9.19
N VAL A 95 1.29 -11.66 -7.98
CA VAL A 95 1.10 -10.88 -6.74
C VAL A 95 2.24 -9.87 -6.56
N SER A 96 3.50 -10.33 -6.62
CA SER A 96 4.68 -9.48 -6.47
C SER A 96 4.66 -8.30 -7.43
N ARG A 97 4.47 -8.56 -8.74
CA ARG A 97 4.41 -7.50 -9.76
C ARG A 97 3.25 -6.52 -9.54
N VAL A 98 2.09 -7.03 -9.14
CA VAL A 98 0.92 -6.18 -8.90
C VAL A 98 1.15 -5.30 -7.69
N VAL A 99 1.67 -5.85 -6.58
CA VAL A 99 1.98 -5.08 -5.37
C VAL A 99 2.97 -3.97 -5.71
N THR A 100 4.08 -4.26 -6.39
CA THR A 100 5.06 -3.27 -6.81
C THR A 100 4.42 -2.17 -7.66
N ASN A 101 3.74 -2.53 -8.75
CA ASN A 101 3.16 -1.55 -9.66
C ASN A 101 2.12 -0.64 -9.00
N VAL A 102 1.24 -1.21 -8.15
CA VAL A 102 0.22 -0.42 -7.44
C VAL A 102 0.88 0.48 -6.40
N THR A 103 1.90 -0.01 -5.69
CA THR A 103 2.63 0.79 -4.69
C THR A 103 3.36 1.96 -5.35
N ASP A 104 3.99 1.74 -6.51
CA ASP A 104 4.63 2.82 -7.28
C ASP A 104 3.63 3.89 -7.74
N CYS A 105 2.45 3.46 -8.21
CA CYS A 105 1.38 4.38 -8.57
C CYS A 105 0.83 5.17 -7.37
N LEU A 106 0.69 4.52 -6.21
CA LEU A 106 0.28 5.20 -4.96
C LEU A 106 1.36 6.17 -4.50
N PHE A 107 2.64 5.79 -4.58
CA PHE A 107 3.77 6.64 -4.23
C PHE A 107 3.82 7.90 -5.11
N ALA A 108 3.51 7.79 -6.39
CA ALA A 108 3.44 8.94 -7.31
C ALA A 108 2.38 9.99 -6.89
N LEU A 109 1.38 9.60 -6.09
CA LEU A 109 0.37 10.51 -5.57
C LEU A 109 0.81 11.28 -4.32
N LYS A 110 1.96 10.95 -3.72
CA LYS A 110 2.40 11.46 -2.41
C LYS A 110 2.35 12.99 -2.32
N ASP A 111 2.93 13.68 -3.30
CA ASP A 111 3.03 15.15 -3.29
C ASP A 111 1.67 15.85 -3.52
N THR A 112 0.70 15.11 -4.04
CA THR A 112 -0.68 15.59 -4.20
C THR A 112 -1.47 15.45 -2.90
N VAL A 113 -1.23 14.39 -2.13
CA VAL A 113 -2.01 14.04 -0.94
C VAL A 113 -1.35 14.55 0.35
N ILE A 114 -0.02 14.43 0.47
CA ILE A 114 0.74 14.82 1.65
C ILE A 114 1.25 16.24 1.45
N LYS A 115 0.57 17.21 2.06
CA LYS A 115 0.89 18.65 1.91
C LYS A 115 1.05 19.30 3.26
N PHE A 116 2.22 19.90 3.50
CA PHE A 116 2.45 20.74 4.67
C PHE A 116 1.74 22.09 4.51
N PRO A 117 1.21 22.71 5.57
CA PRO A 117 0.62 24.05 5.50
C PRO A 117 1.71 25.11 5.28
N LEU A 118 1.90 25.49 4.02
CA LEU A 118 2.94 26.46 3.61
C LEU A 118 2.50 27.91 3.78
N THR A 119 1.21 28.19 3.54
CA THR A 119 0.68 29.55 3.65
C THR A 119 0.32 29.92 5.09
N ASP A 120 0.41 31.21 5.44
CA ASP A 120 0.01 31.68 6.77
C ASP A 120 -1.49 31.44 7.04
N ALA A 121 -2.31 31.47 6.01
CA ALA A 121 -3.74 31.14 6.13
C ALA A 121 -3.94 29.68 6.52
N ASP A 122 -3.21 28.75 5.89
CA ASP A 122 -3.26 27.32 6.21
C ASP A 122 -2.74 27.05 7.61
N ARG A 123 -1.62 27.69 7.99
CA ARG A 123 -1.05 27.56 9.35
C ARG A 123 -2.03 28.03 10.39
N ARG A 124 -2.63 29.23 10.24
CA ARG A 124 -3.65 29.77 11.16
C ARG A 124 -4.85 28.81 11.29
N ARG A 125 -5.30 28.22 10.19
CA ARG A 125 -6.42 27.25 10.21
C ARG A 125 -6.06 25.99 11.00
N VAL A 126 -4.84 25.46 10.85
CA VAL A 126 -4.38 24.29 11.60
C VAL A 126 -4.21 24.63 13.09
N MET A 127 -3.59 25.78 13.41
CA MET A 127 -3.44 26.28 14.79
C MET A 127 -4.79 26.45 15.47
N ALA A 128 -5.76 27.05 14.80
CA ALA A 128 -7.11 27.22 15.33
C ALA A 128 -7.77 25.86 15.60
N GLY A 129 -7.54 24.87 14.75
CA GLY A 129 -8.05 23.52 14.95
C GLY A 129 -7.47 22.83 16.19
N PHE A 130 -6.16 22.89 16.40
CA PHE A 130 -5.52 22.35 17.61
C PHE A 130 -5.96 23.10 18.87
N PHE A 131 -6.03 24.43 18.78
CA PHE A 131 -6.52 25.24 19.90
C PHE A 131 -7.95 24.87 20.31
N ALA A 132 -8.84 24.69 19.34
CA ALA A 132 -10.22 24.30 19.60
C ALA A 132 -10.35 22.91 20.26
N MET A 133 -9.40 22.00 20.00
CA MET A 133 -9.43 20.65 20.59
C MET A 133 -8.98 20.61 22.05
N ARG A 134 -7.91 21.31 22.41
CA ARG A 134 -7.25 21.18 23.71
C ARG A 134 -6.64 22.49 24.25
N GLY A 135 -6.89 23.65 23.64
CA GLY A 135 -6.38 24.93 24.08
C GLY A 135 -4.87 25.17 23.88
N PHE A 136 -4.20 24.33 23.07
CA PHE A 136 -2.78 24.55 22.76
C PHE A 136 -2.62 25.60 21.66
N PRO A 137 -2.02 26.78 21.96
CA PRO A 137 -1.80 27.80 20.95
C PRO A 137 -0.57 27.50 20.09
N GLY A 138 -0.58 27.94 18.83
CA GLY A 138 0.59 27.92 17.96
C GLY A 138 1.00 26.56 17.38
N VAL A 139 0.23 25.49 17.63
CA VAL A 139 0.55 24.13 17.13
C VAL A 139 0.14 24.01 15.68
N ILE A 140 1.09 23.63 14.79
CA ILE A 140 0.86 23.42 13.37
C ILE A 140 0.94 21.93 12.95
N GLY A 141 1.26 21.04 13.88
CA GLY A 141 1.33 19.60 13.63
C GLY A 141 1.75 18.83 14.88
N CYS A 142 1.35 17.57 14.93
CA CYS A 142 1.83 16.60 15.92
C CYS A 142 2.78 15.63 15.20
N VAL A 143 3.97 15.45 15.77
CA VAL A 143 5.01 14.56 15.26
C VAL A 143 5.02 13.28 16.07
N ASP A 144 5.07 12.14 15.40
CA ASP A 144 5.33 10.85 16.01
C ASP A 144 6.20 9.98 15.11
N CYS A 145 6.85 8.99 15.71
CA CYS A 145 7.74 8.07 15.02
C CYS A 145 7.31 6.63 15.27
N THR A 146 7.40 5.80 14.24
CA THR A 146 7.14 4.37 14.36
C THR A 146 8.19 3.55 13.64
N HIS A 147 8.54 2.39 14.18
CA HIS A 147 9.44 1.45 13.56
C HIS A 147 8.67 0.46 12.67
N VAL A 148 8.85 0.57 11.35
CA VAL A 148 8.31 -0.39 10.39
C VAL A 148 9.33 -1.51 10.22
N ARG A 149 8.96 -2.73 10.64
CA ARG A 149 9.84 -3.90 10.53
C ARG A 149 10.16 -4.21 9.08
N ILE A 150 11.43 -4.48 8.80
CA ILE A 150 11.93 -4.92 7.49
C ILE A 150 12.69 -6.24 7.64
N ILE A 151 12.91 -6.92 6.52
CA ILE A 151 13.89 -8.00 6.42
C ILE A 151 15.28 -7.35 6.48
N SER A 152 16.26 -8.04 7.11
CA SER A 152 17.64 -7.54 7.11
C SER A 152 18.08 -7.16 5.70
N PRO A 153 18.56 -5.93 5.48
CA PRO A 153 19.07 -5.53 4.17
C PRO A 153 20.39 -6.22 3.82
N GLY A 154 21.10 -6.78 4.83
CA GLY A 154 22.44 -7.30 4.67
C GLY A 154 23.47 -6.21 4.35
N GLY A 155 24.75 -6.61 4.24
CA GLY A 155 25.83 -5.69 3.90
C GLY A 155 26.39 -4.89 5.09
N GLU A 156 27.25 -3.92 4.79
CA GLU A 156 27.97 -3.15 5.82
C GLU A 156 27.05 -2.22 6.62
N ASP A 157 25.97 -1.76 6.01
CA ASP A 157 25.01 -0.84 6.63
C ASP A 157 23.94 -1.54 7.49
N GLU A 158 23.92 -2.89 7.53
CA GLU A 158 22.94 -3.65 8.28
C GLU A 158 22.76 -3.19 9.74
N PRO A 159 23.82 -2.89 10.51
CA PRO A 159 23.69 -2.44 11.89
C PRO A 159 22.88 -1.16 12.06
N SER A 160 22.85 -0.28 11.05
CA SER A 160 22.13 0.98 11.07
C SER A 160 20.59 0.78 11.06
N TYR A 161 20.13 -0.38 10.66
CA TYR A 161 18.70 -0.73 10.63
C TYR A 161 18.23 -1.48 11.88
N VAL A 162 19.14 -1.84 12.80
CA VAL A 162 18.77 -2.53 14.04
C VAL A 162 18.26 -1.52 15.06
N ASN A 163 17.01 -1.65 15.47
CA ASN A 163 16.44 -0.79 16.50
C ASN A 163 16.78 -1.27 17.93
N ARG A 164 16.46 -0.44 18.92
CA ARG A 164 16.70 -0.74 20.35
C ARG A 164 16.07 -2.05 20.87
N LYS A 165 15.14 -2.64 20.12
CA LYS A 165 14.49 -3.92 20.45
C LYS A 165 15.13 -5.11 19.73
N GLY A 166 16.24 -4.90 19.00
CA GLY A 166 17.05 -5.95 18.36
C GLY A 166 16.47 -6.52 17.08
N PHE A 167 15.60 -5.79 16.36
CA PHE A 167 15.14 -6.20 15.04
C PHE A 167 15.34 -5.11 13.98
N HIS A 168 15.46 -5.52 12.72
CA HIS A 168 15.64 -4.59 11.60
C HIS A 168 14.35 -3.83 11.31
N SER A 169 14.47 -2.51 11.21
CA SER A 169 13.34 -1.62 10.97
C SER A 169 13.75 -0.29 10.37
N LEU A 170 12.84 0.33 9.63
CA LEU A 170 12.92 1.74 9.26
C LEU A 170 12.20 2.58 10.31
N ASN A 171 12.82 3.66 10.76
CA ASN A 171 12.18 4.62 11.64
C ASN A 171 11.44 5.64 10.80
N VAL A 172 10.12 5.53 10.74
CA VAL A 172 9.26 6.43 9.96
C VAL A 172 8.73 7.51 10.89
N GLN A 173 9.13 8.75 10.64
CA GLN A 173 8.59 9.93 11.30
C GLN A 173 7.46 10.50 10.47
N ALA A 174 6.33 10.79 11.09
CA ALA A 174 5.19 11.40 10.45
C ALA A 174 4.66 12.60 11.24
N THR A 175 4.16 13.61 10.53
CA THR A 175 3.48 14.75 11.12
C THR A 175 2.03 14.74 10.66
N CYS A 176 1.07 14.88 11.57
CA CYS A 176 -0.34 15.01 11.25
C CYS A 176 -0.92 16.35 11.72
N ASP A 177 -2.02 16.79 11.11
CA ASP A 177 -2.79 17.93 11.57
C ASP A 177 -3.86 17.51 12.61
N HIS A 178 -4.63 18.50 13.09
CA HIS A 178 -5.70 18.32 14.08
C HIS A 178 -6.85 17.39 13.62
N LYS A 179 -6.94 17.09 12.33
CA LYS A 179 -7.94 16.17 11.76
C LYS A 179 -7.40 14.75 11.49
N GLY A 180 -6.07 14.54 11.70
CA GLY A 180 -5.40 13.27 11.49
C GLY A 180 -4.70 13.06 10.16
N PRO A 181 -5.00 13.79 9.05
CA PRO A 181 -4.24 13.62 7.83
C PRO A 181 -2.74 13.88 8.01
N PHE A 182 -1.93 13.01 7.40
CA PHE A 182 -0.48 13.22 7.35
C PHE A 182 -0.13 14.43 6.50
N ARG A 183 0.82 15.23 7.01
CA ARG A 183 1.30 16.47 6.37
C ARG A 183 2.74 16.37 5.90
N VAL A 184 3.56 15.58 6.58
CA VAL A 184 4.96 15.30 6.25
C VAL A 184 5.28 13.90 6.72
N HIS A 185 6.18 13.21 6.03
CA HIS A 185 6.81 11.98 6.51
C HIS A 185 8.30 12.01 6.15
N PHE A 186 9.12 11.41 7.01
CA PHE A 186 10.55 11.17 6.81
C PHE A 186 10.85 9.71 7.15
N ILE A 187 11.82 9.14 6.46
CA ILE A 187 12.31 7.78 6.69
C ILE A 187 13.80 7.85 6.97
#